data_1ebfa934bd0afc610678cb63087e8944
#
_entry.id   1ebfa934bd0afc610678cb63087e8944
#
_cell.length_a   1.000
_cell.length_b   1.000
_cell.length_c   1.000
_cell.angle_alpha   90.00
_cell.angle_beta   90.00
_cell.angle_gamma   90.00
#
_symmetry.space_group_name_H-M   'P 1'
#
loop_
_entity.id
_entity.type
_entity.pdbx_description
1 polymer ?
#
loop_
_entity_poly.entity_id
_entity_poly.type
_entity_poly.pdbx_seq_one_letter_code
_entity_poly.pdbx_strand_id
1 'polypeptide(L)'
;INAPDKTPAQLAYTVKYDSVHGRFQGTVEYDDNSITVNGKRVAVVGNRNPAELPWGEMGVEYVLECTGAFLTTEKAQAHLDAGAQVVVLSGPSKDDTPMFVCGVNLDKYTPDIKVVSNASCTTNCLAPLAKVINDNFGIVEGLMTTVHADTATQEVVDGFSKKNWRLGRGVHGNIIPTSTGAAKAVGCLL
;
A
#
# COMPACT_ATOMS: atom_id res chain seq x y z
N ILE A 1 -11.80 -7.31 7.35
CA ILE A 1 -11.59 -6.54 6.11
C ILE A 1 -12.70 -5.50 5.99
N ASN A 2 -12.35 -4.23 5.72
CA ASN A 2 -13.32 -3.21 5.31
C ASN A 2 -13.30 -3.08 3.78
N ALA A 3 -14.44 -3.35 3.14
CA ALA A 3 -14.56 -3.31 1.68
C ALA A 3 -15.97 -2.83 1.27
N PRO A 4 -16.27 -1.52 1.38
CA PRO A 4 -17.63 -0.99 1.25
C PRO A 4 -18.31 -1.27 -0.10
N ASP A 5 -17.54 -1.55 -1.15
CA ASP A 5 -18.05 -1.77 -2.50
C ASP A 5 -17.94 -3.23 -2.96
N LYS A 6 -17.63 -4.15 -2.04
CA LYS A 6 -17.39 -5.56 -2.39
C LYS A 6 -18.20 -6.49 -1.50
N THR A 7 -18.75 -7.53 -2.09
CA THR A 7 -19.39 -8.61 -1.34
C THR A 7 -18.34 -9.63 -0.87
N PRO A 8 -18.62 -10.40 0.20
CA PRO A 8 -17.75 -11.51 0.61
C PRO A 8 -17.47 -12.51 -0.52
N ALA A 9 -18.44 -12.79 -1.38
CA ALA A 9 -18.24 -13.64 -2.56
C ALA A 9 -17.18 -13.08 -3.53
N GLN A 10 -17.21 -11.77 -3.81
CA GLN A 10 -16.22 -11.13 -4.65
C GLN A 10 -14.84 -11.14 -4.01
N LEU A 11 -14.74 -10.91 -2.71
CA LEU A 11 -13.47 -10.98 -1.97
C LEU A 11 -12.91 -12.41 -1.98
N ALA A 12 -13.73 -13.41 -1.74
CA ALA A 12 -13.33 -14.80 -1.82
C ALA A 12 -12.81 -15.18 -3.22
N TYR A 13 -13.48 -14.67 -4.27
CA TYR A 13 -13.04 -14.85 -5.66
C TYR A 13 -11.65 -14.24 -5.89
N THR A 14 -11.40 -13.00 -5.45
CA THR A 14 -10.11 -12.33 -5.63
C THR A 14 -8.98 -12.99 -4.84
N VAL A 15 -9.27 -13.57 -3.67
CA VAL A 15 -8.27 -14.38 -2.93
C VAL A 15 -7.98 -15.69 -3.67
N LYS A 16 -9.00 -16.30 -4.28
CA LYS A 16 -8.87 -17.60 -4.93
C LYS A 16 -8.12 -17.55 -6.25
N TYR A 17 -8.24 -16.44 -6.99
CA TYR A 17 -7.68 -16.30 -8.33
C TYR A 17 -6.87 -15.03 -8.45
N ASP A 18 -5.56 -15.16 -8.60
CA ASP A 18 -4.62 -14.06 -8.80
C ASP A 18 -3.83 -14.26 -10.09
N SER A 19 -3.66 -13.20 -10.87
CA SER A 19 -3.01 -13.29 -12.18
C SER A 19 -1.49 -13.46 -12.09
N VAL A 20 -0.88 -13.01 -10.99
CA VAL A 20 0.57 -13.09 -10.77
C VAL A 20 0.94 -14.34 -9.95
N HIS A 21 0.26 -14.54 -8.81
CA HIS A 21 0.52 -15.64 -7.89
C HIS A 21 -0.21 -16.94 -8.27
N GLY A 22 -1.13 -16.87 -9.23
CA GLY A 22 -1.93 -18.01 -9.67
C GLY A 22 -3.06 -18.36 -8.69
N ARG A 23 -3.60 -19.54 -8.85
CA ARG A 23 -4.70 -20.02 -8.01
C ARG A 23 -4.20 -20.29 -6.59
N PHE A 24 -4.93 -19.77 -5.60
CA PHE A 24 -4.64 -20.00 -4.18
C PHE A 24 -4.64 -21.51 -3.83
N GLN A 25 -3.57 -21.96 -3.20
CA GLN A 25 -3.40 -23.36 -2.81
C GLN A 25 -3.95 -23.59 -1.41
N GLY A 26 -5.28 -23.68 -1.30
CA GLY A 26 -5.98 -23.83 -0.05
C GLY A 26 -7.49 -23.69 -0.21
N THR A 27 -8.21 -23.68 0.90
CA THR A 27 -9.66 -23.50 0.92
C THR A 27 -10.01 -22.02 1.07
N VAL A 28 -10.98 -21.56 0.28
CA VAL A 28 -11.59 -20.23 0.40
C VAL A 28 -13.10 -20.40 0.31
N GLU A 29 -13.77 -20.05 1.40
CA GLU A 29 -15.22 -20.11 1.56
C GLU A 29 -15.73 -18.71 1.93
N TYR A 30 -17.03 -18.48 1.87
CA TYR A 30 -17.65 -17.23 2.26
C TYR A 30 -19.08 -17.44 2.76
N ASP A 31 -19.53 -16.53 3.60
CA ASP A 31 -20.93 -16.33 4.00
C ASP A 31 -21.33 -14.85 3.74
N ASP A 32 -22.49 -14.44 4.24
CA ASP A 32 -23.01 -13.09 4.01
C ASP A 32 -22.14 -11.97 4.61
N ASN A 33 -21.32 -12.28 5.64
CA ASN A 33 -20.58 -11.30 6.42
C ASN A 33 -19.09 -11.65 6.61
N SER A 34 -18.60 -12.69 5.96
CA SER A 34 -17.21 -13.11 6.13
C SER A 34 -16.67 -13.90 4.94
N ILE A 35 -15.35 -14.00 4.90
CA ILE A 35 -14.63 -15.01 4.13
C ILE A 35 -13.89 -15.94 5.10
N THR A 36 -13.71 -17.19 4.73
CA THR A 36 -12.93 -18.17 5.50
C THR A 36 -11.79 -18.67 4.64
N VAL A 37 -10.55 -18.43 5.05
CA VAL A 37 -9.34 -18.82 4.33
C VAL A 37 -8.59 -19.85 5.15
N ASN A 38 -8.43 -21.07 4.64
CA ASN A 38 -7.81 -22.19 5.35
C ASN A 38 -8.39 -22.39 6.78
N GLY A 39 -9.71 -22.31 6.91
CA GLY A 39 -10.42 -22.45 8.18
C GLY A 39 -10.36 -21.21 9.08
N LYS A 40 -9.63 -20.16 8.74
CA LYS A 40 -9.60 -18.90 9.49
C LYS A 40 -10.66 -17.93 8.97
N ARG A 41 -11.62 -17.61 9.83
CA ARG A 41 -12.70 -16.67 9.53
C ARG A 41 -12.20 -15.22 9.57
N VAL A 42 -12.52 -14.47 8.55
CA VAL A 42 -12.20 -13.03 8.39
C VAL A 42 -13.52 -12.27 8.19
N ALA A 43 -13.91 -11.48 9.17
CA ALA A 43 -15.12 -10.67 9.09
C ALA A 43 -14.99 -9.61 7.98
N VAL A 44 -16.08 -9.35 7.27
CA VAL A 44 -16.18 -8.32 6.23
C VAL A 44 -17.15 -7.25 6.71
N VAL A 45 -16.68 -6.01 6.74
CA VAL A 45 -17.46 -4.81 7.03
C VAL A 45 -17.41 -3.85 5.83
N GLY A 46 -18.36 -2.93 5.74
CA GLY A 46 -18.49 -2.06 4.58
C GLY A 46 -18.85 -0.62 4.96
N ASN A 47 -17.87 0.18 5.45
CA ASN A 47 -18.08 1.60 5.68
C ASN A 47 -16.99 2.43 4.98
N ARG A 48 -17.39 3.51 4.31
CA ARG A 48 -16.48 4.44 3.65
C ARG A 48 -15.86 5.45 4.61
N ASN A 49 -16.49 5.69 5.75
CA ASN A 49 -15.96 6.54 6.81
C ASN A 49 -15.17 5.69 7.82
N PRO A 50 -13.84 5.83 7.91
CA PRO A 50 -13.05 5.03 8.84
C PRO A 50 -13.41 5.20 10.31
N ALA A 51 -13.90 6.37 10.71
CA ALA A 51 -14.30 6.65 12.08
C ALA A 51 -15.53 5.85 12.56
N GLU A 52 -16.32 5.30 11.63
CA GLU A 52 -17.51 4.49 11.91
C GLU A 52 -17.23 2.99 11.83
N LEU A 53 -15.97 2.59 11.67
CA LEU A 53 -15.60 1.19 11.63
C LEU A 53 -15.49 0.60 13.04
N PRO A 54 -15.95 -0.62 13.27
CA PRO A 54 -16.00 -1.20 14.62
C PRO A 54 -14.67 -1.80 15.06
N TRP A 55 -13.55 -1.11 14.84
CA TRP A 55 -12.23 -1.65 15.11
C TRP A 55 -12.03 -1.99 16.58
N GLY A 56 -12.46 -1.10 17.49
CA GLY A 56 -12.37 -1.34 18.93
C GLY A 56 -13.21 -2.53 19.38
N GLU A 57 -14.45 -2.65 18.90
CA GLU A 57 -15.35 -3.77 19.23
C GLU A 57 -14.81 -5.11 18.71
N MET A 58 -14.12 -5.08 17.57
CA MET A 58 -13.53 -6.27 16.94
C MET A 58 -12.13 -6.60 17.48
N GLY A 59 -11.60 -5.82 18.39
CA GLY A 59 -10.26 -6.01 18.96
C GLY A 59 -9.13 -5.84 17.92
N VAL A 60 -9.32 -4.95 16.93
CA VAL A 60 -8.32 -4.71 15.90
C VAL A 60 -7.19 -3.85 16.44
N GLU A 61 -5.99 -4.39 16.49
CA GLU A 61 -4.78 -3.67 16.92
C GLU A 61 -4.14 -2.91 15.77
N TYR A 62 -4.01 -3.52 14.61
CA TYR A 62 -3.32 -2.97 13.44
C TYR A 62 -4.26 -2.81 12.26
N VAL A 63 -4.31 -1.62 11.69
CA VAL A 63 -5.01 -1.36 10.43
C VAL A 63 -4.01 -1.17 9.30
N LEU A 64 -4.11 -1.97 8.25
CA LEU A 64 -3.38 -1.75 7.00
C LEU A 64 -4.27 -0.91 6.07
N GLU A 65 -3.94 0.38 5.94
CA GLU A 65 -4.66 1.31 5.06
C GLU A 65 -4.17 1.16 3.62
N CYS A 66 -4.95 0.46 2.81
CA CYS A 66 -4.58 0.09 1.44
C CYS A 66 -5.39 0.81 0.36
N THR A 67 -6.23 1.79 0.74
CA THR A 67 -7.11 2.48 -0.22
C THR A 67 -6.41 3.57 -1.02
N GLY A 68 -5.30 4.12 -0.50
CA GLY A 68 -4.63 5.28 -1.06
C GLY A 68 -5.36 6.62 -0.83
N ALA A 69 -6.47 6.63 -0.09
CA ALA A 69 -7.26 7.83 0.20
C ALA A 69 -6.80 8.54 1.50
N PHE A 70 -6.34 7.79 2.50
CA PHE A 70 -6.01 8.27 3.84
C PHE A 70 -4.50 8.28 4.08
N LEU A 71 -3.72 8.93 3.20
CA LEU A 71 -2.26 8.93 3.19
C LEU A 71 -1.62 10.09 3.99
N THR A 72 -2.26 10.54 5.04
CA THR A 72 -1.71 11.53 5.99
C THR A 72 -2.03 11.09 7.41
N THR A 73 -1.20 11.50 8.38
CA THR A 73 -1.46 11.24 9.80
C THR A 73 -2.85 11.72 10.22
N GLU A 74 -3.25 12.94 9.81
CA GLU A 74 -4.58 13.51 10.10
C GLU A 74 -5.72 12.61 9.60
N LYS A 75 -5.64 12.13 8.36
CA LYS A 75 -6.68 11.27 7.79
C LYS A 75 -6.69 9.86 8.38
N ALA A 76 -5.51 9.33 8.67
CA ALA A 76 -5.35 8.01 9.29
C ALA A 76 -5.83 7.99 10.75
N GLN A 77 -5.87 9.17 11.42
CA GLN A 77 -6.37 9.34 12.79
C GLN A 77 -7.77 8.75 12.96
N ALA A 78 -8.62 8.84 11.95
CA ALA A 78 -9.97 8.27 11.99
C ALA A 78 -10.01 6.76 12.28
N HIS A 79 -8.99 6.01 11.88
CA HIS A 79 -8.87 4.59 12.23
C HIS A 79 -8.46 4.39 13.70
N LEU A 80 -7.61 5.28 14.24
CA LEU A 80 -7.24 5.25 15.66
C LEU A 80 -8.43 5.62 16.53
N ASP A 81 -9.21 6.64 16.12
CA ASP A 81 -10.43 7.06 16.80
C ASP A 81 -11.49 5.96 16.81
N ALA A 82 -11.53 5.13 15.79
CA ALA A 82 -12.36 3.93 15.68
C ALA A 82 -11.87 2.75 16.56
N GLY A 83 -10.73 2.89 17.25
CA GLY A 83 -10.21 1.93 18.22
C GLY A 83 -9.02 1.10 17.76
N ALA A 84 -8.44 1.35 16.58
CA ALA A 84 -7.17 0.72 16.19
C ALA A 84 -6.01 1.29 17.04
N GLN A 85 -4.97 0.50 17.29
CA GLN A 85 -3.80 0.95 18.03
C GLN A 85 -2.73 1.55 17.13
N VAL A 86 -2.57 1.00 15.93
CA VAL A 86 -1.57 1.42 14.94
C VAL A 86 -2.18 1.38 13.54
N VAL A 87 -1.82 2.37 12.73
CA VAL A 87 -2.19 2.40 11.30
C VAL A 87 -0.94 2.36 10.44
N VAL A 88 -0.90 1.42 9.50
CA VAL A 88 0.16 1.28 8.51
C VAL A 88 -0.38 1.68 7.13
N LEU A 89 0.12 2.77 6.59
CA LEU A 89 -0.21 3.22 5.24
C LEU A 89 0.57 2.35 4.23
N SER A 90 -0.12 1.68 3.33
CA SER A 90 0.51 0.81 2.31
C SER A 90 1.21 1.58 1.18
N GLY A 91 1.08 2.90 1.16
CA GLY A 91 1.68 3.80 0.18
C GLY A 91 2.45 4.95 0.81
N PRO A 92 3.14 5.77 0.00
CA PRO A 92 3.90 6.90 0.51
C PRO A 92 2.97 7.93 1.15
N SER A 93 3.36 8.44 2.32
CA SER A 93 2.64 9.53 2.97
C SER A 93 2.71 10.81 2.13
N LYS A 94 1.71 11.67 2.32
CA LYS A 94 1.63 13.01 1.69
C LYS A 94 1.98 14.15 2.64
N ASP A 95 2.36 13.80 3.85
CA ASP A 95 2.80 14.69 4.93
C ASP A 95 4.07 14.13 5.58
N ASP A 96 4.42 14.61 6.76
CA ASP A 96 5.61 14.18 7.51
C ASP A 96 5.41 12.85 8.29
N THR A 97 4.38 12.06 7.97
CA THR A 97 4.20 10.72 8.54
C THR A 97 5.48 9.89 8.33
N PRO A 98 6.06 9.32 9.39
CA PRO A 98 7.29 8.54 9.28
C PRO A 98 7.16 7.39 8.29
N MET A 99 8.13 7.30 7.38
CA MET A 99 8.22 6.21 6.41
C MET A 99 9.30 5.21 6.84
N PHE A 100 8.99 3.92 6.70
CA PHE A 100 9.90 2.85 7.04
C PHE A 100 10.09 1.89 5.86
N VAL A 101 11.33 1.49 5.66
CA VAL A 101 11.72 0.46 4.69
C VAL A 101 12.51 -0.63 5.41
N CYS A 102 12.08 -1.87 5.26
CA CYS A 102 12.73 -3.02 5.87
C CYS A 102 14.21 -3.11 5.46
N GLY A 103 15.09 -3.32 6.44
CA GLY A 103 16.52 -3.37 6.24
C GLY A 103 17.22 -2.00 6.03
N VAL A 104 16.47 -0.90 6.10
CA VAL A 104 17.03 0.46 5.91
C VAL A 104 16.99 1.27 7.20
N ASN A 105 15.80 1.46 7.80
CA ASN A 105 15.63 2.38 8.93
C ASN A 105 14.60 1.91 9.97
N LEU A 106 14.35 0.62 10.10
CA LEU A 106 13.42 0.10 11.13
C LEU A 106 13.89 0.34 12.55
N ASP A 107 15.18 0.53 12.75
CA ASP A 107 15.80 0.92 14.02
C ASP A 107 15.35 2.29 14.55
N LYS A 108 14.82 3.14 13.66
CA LYS A 108 14.24 4.45 14.00
C LYS A 108 12.77 4.35 14.48
N TYR A 109 12.12 3.17 14.39
CA TYR A 109 10.75 2.99 14.85
C TYR A 109 10.69 2.92 16.38
N THR A 110 9.72 3.63 16.94
CA THR A 110 9.41 3.60 18.37
C THR A 110 7.91 3.34 18.59
N PRO A 111 7.49 2.66 19.68
CA PRO A 111 6.09 2.26 19.90
C PRO A 111 5.09 3.40 20.09
N ASP A 112 5.56 4.63 20.29
CA ASP A 112 4.75 5.84 20.38
C ASP A 112 4.28 6.31 18.99
N ILE A 113 4.96 5.91 17.91
CA ILE A 113 4.54 6.21 16.53
C ILE A 113 3.33 5.34 16.17
N LYS A 114 2.16 5.96 16.08
CA LYS A 114 0.89 5.26 15.83
C LYS A 114 0.48 5.21 14.37
N VAL A 115 1.01 6.09 13.54
CA VAL A 115 0.78 6.07 12.09
C VAL A 115 2.14 6.01 11.40
N VAL A 116 2.32 5.01 10.56
CA VAL A 116 3.54 4.78 9.78
C VAL A 116 3.22 4.57 8.31
N SER A 117 4.14 4.93 7.44
CA SER A 117 4.05 4.65 6.00
C SER A 117 5.05 3.57 5.61
N ASN A 118 4.60 2.61 4.81
CA ASN A 118 5.45 1.59 4.19
C ASN A 118 6.16 2.08 2.92
N ALA A 119 6.16 3.40 2.68
CA ALA A 119 6.72 4.05 1.50
C ALA A 119 6.12 3.53 0.17
N SER A 120 6.79 3.78 -0.96
CA SER A 120 6.35 3.31 -2.28
C SER A 120 7.08 2.04 -2.71
N CYS A 121 6.54 1.36 -3.71
CA CYS A 121 7.20 0.21 -4.35
C CYS A 121 8.59 0.57 -4.87
N THR A 122 8.75 1.70 -5.55
CA THR A 122 10.05 2.18 -6.05
C THR A 122 11.00 2.53 -4.90
N THR A 123 10.50 3.12 -3.81
CA THR A 123 11.32 3.41 -2.62
C THR A 123 11.80 2.12 -1.94
N ASN A 124 10.94 1.12 -1.82
CA ASN A 124 11.31 -0.18 -1.27
C ASN A 124 12.35 -0.94 -2.14
N CYS A 125 12.34 -0.70 -3.44
CA CYS A 125 13.39 -1.21 -4.35
C CYS A 125 14.71 -0.45 -4.18
N LEU A 126 14.65 0.89 -4.21
CA LEU A 126 15.83 1.75 -4.30
C LEU A 126 16.56 1.91 -2.96
N ALA A 127 15.83 2.06 -1.85
CA ALA A 127 16.44 2.41 -0.58
C ALA A 127 17.41 1.32 -0.05
N PRO A 128 17.10 0.02 -0.07
CA PRO A 128 18.07 -1.01 0.32
C PRO A 128 19.30 -1.02 -0.59
N LEU A 129 19.12 -0.86 -1.90
CA LEU A 129 20.22 -0.81 -2.87
C LEU A 129 21.12 0.40 -2.61
N ALA A 130 20.53 1.59 -2.47
CA ALA A 130 21.26 2.80 -2.18
C ALA A 130 21.98 2.72 -0.83
N LYS A 131 21.34 2.12 0.20
CA LYS A 131 21.98 1.92 1.51
C LYS A 131 23.25 1.08 1.39
N VAL A 132 23.21 -0.05 0.70
CA VAL A 132 24.40 -0.89 0.53
C VAL A 132 25.54 -0.12 -0.16
N ILE A 133 25.25 0.65 -1.19
CA ILE A 133 26.26 1.45 -1.88
C ILE A 133 26.77 2.57 -0.98
N ASN A 134 25.86 3.27 -0.30
CA ASN A 134 26.24 4.38 0.58
C ASN A 134 27.10 3.93 1.75
N ASP A 135 26.72 2.84 2.42
CA ASP A 135 27.42 2.33 3.60
C ASP A 135 28.84 1.81 3.28
N ASN A 136 29.08 1.35 2.05
CA ASN A 136 30.38 0.76 1.67
C ASN A 136 31.27 1.73 0.87
N PHE A 137 30.71 2.65 0.10
CA PHE A 137 31.49 3.49 -0.82
C PHE A 137 31.18 4.98 -0.69
N GLY A 138 30.08 5.34 -0.02
CA GLY A 138 29.57 6.71 0.00
C GLY A 138 28.92 7.10 -1.32
N ILE A 139 27.80 7.85 -1.25
CA ILE A 139 27.13 8.42 -2.41
C ILE A 139 27.23 9.95 -2.30
N VAL A 140 27.90 10.59 -3.26
CA VAL A 140 27.99 12.05 -3.34
C VAL A 140 26.77 12.60 -4.09
N GLU A 141 26.45 12.01 -5.23
CA GLU A 141 25.31 12.34 -6.06
C GLU A 141 24.89 11.13 -6.89
N GLY A 142 23.64 11.11 -7.37
CA GLY A 142 23.15 10.01 -8.20
C GLY A 142 21.92 10.37 -9.00
N LEU A 143 21.73 9.65 -10.11
CA LEU A 143 20.51 9.67 -10.90
C LEU A 143 19.88 8.28 -10.87
N MET A 144 18.54 8.24 -10.76
CA MET A 144 17.77 7.00 -10.75
C MET A 144 16.87 6.94 -11.96
N THR A 145 16.94 5.83 -12.67
CA THR A 145 15.93 5.43 -13.66
C THR A 145 15.32 4.12 -13.21
N THR A 146 13.98 4.05 -13.18
CA THR A 146 13.26 2.80 -12.91
C THR A 146 12.56 2.31 -14.17
N VAL A 147 12.67 1.01 -14.44
CA VAL A 147 11.86 0.29 -15.42
C VAL A 147 10.83 -0.50 -14.61
N HIS A 148 9.61 -0.02 -14.60
CA HIS A 148 8.59 -0.46 -13.65
C HIS A 148 7.51 -1.28 -14.35
N ALA A 149 7.00 -2.30 -13.67
CA ALA A 149 5.80 -3.01 -14.13
C ALA A 149 4.60 -2.04 -14.25
N ASP A 150 3.63 -2.40 -15.05
CA ASP A 150 2.37 -1.69 -15.16
C ASP A 150 1.62 -1.64 -13.82
N THR A 151 0.88 -0.57 -13.62
CA THR A 151 0.10 -0.32 -12.42
C THR A 151 -1.29 0.22 -12.79
N ALA A 152 -2.22 0.22 -11.84
CA ALA A 152 -3.60 0.66 -12.04
C ALA A 152 -3.75 2.16 -12.42
N THR A 153 -2.67 2.93 -12.46
CA THR A 153 -2.68 4.32 -12.95
C THR A 153 -2.58 4.43 -14.47
N GLN A 154 -2.26 3.34 -15.15
CA GLN A 154 -2.16 3.24 -16.61
C GLN A 154 -3.44 2.64 -17.16
N GLU A 155 -3.78 2.99 -18.41
CA GLU A 155 -4.95 2.45 -19.09
C GLU A 155 -4.65 1.11 -19.75
N VAL A 156 -5.63 0.20 -19.81
CA VAL A 156 -5.48 -1.08 -20.52
C VAL A 156 -5.43 -0.83 -22.04
N VAL A 157 -6.29 0.06 -22.55
CA VAL A 157 -6.32 0.54 -23.93
C VAL A 157 -6.24 2.06 -23.93
N ASP A 158 -5.98 2.68 -25.06
CA ASP A 158 -5.90 4.15 -25.16
C ASP A 158 -7.15 4.82 -24.59
N GLY A 159 -6.96 5.72 -23.63
CA GLY A 159 -7.98 6.45 -22.93
C GLY A 159 -7.53 7.86 -22.55
N PHE A 160 -8.23 8.49 -21.61
CA PHE A 160 -7.96 9.86 -21.18
C PHE A 160 -7.43 9.90 -19.75
N SER A 161 -6.25 10.49 -19.56
CA SER A 161 -5.72 10.81 -18.23
C SER A 161 -5.68 12.32 -18.02
N LYS A 162 -6.44 12.81 -17.02
CA LYS A 162 -6.47 14.25 -16.69
C LYS A 162 -5.16 14.75 -16.07
N LYS A 163 -4.45 13.89 -15.34
CA LYS A 163 -3.25 14.26 -14.62
C LYS A 163 -2.01 14.31 -15.51
N ASN A 164 -1.86 13.33 -16.38
CA ASN A 164 -0.76 13.23 -17.32
C ASN A 164 -1.25 12.46 -18.55
N TRP A 165 -1.32 13.13 -19.68
CA TRP A 165 -1.87 12.55 -20.91
C TRP A 165 -1.18 11.27 -21.37
N ARG A 166 0.15 11.13 -21.08
CA ARG A 166 0.90 9.93 -21.41
C ARG A 166 0.37 8.68 -20.67
N LEU A 167 -0.16 8.84 -19.46
CA LEU A 167 -0.78 7.75 -18.71
C LEU A 167 -2.09 7.24 -19.31
N GLY A 168 -2.67 7.97 -20.28
CA GLY A 168 -3.82 7.54 -21.05
C GLY A 168 -3.48 6.56 -22.18
N ARG A 169 -2.21 6.23 -22.40
CA ARG A 169 -1.81 5.26 -23.43
C ARG A 169 -1.97 3.84 -22.92
N GLY A 170 -2.36 2.94 -23.82
CA GLY A 170 -2.53 1.53 -23.52
C GLY A 170 -1.21 0.87 -23.08
N VAL A 171 -1.23 0.23 -21.92
CA VAL A 171 -0.06 -0.32 -21.24
C VAL A 171 0.62 -1.44 -22.02
N HIS A 172 -0.14 -2.27 -22.72
CA HIS A 172 0.41 -3.44 -23.41
C HIS A 172 1.31 -3.13 -24.60
N GLY A 173 1.15 -1.96 -25.21
CA GLY A 173 1.92 -1.57 -26.41
C GLY A 173 2.93 -0.44 -26.18
N ASN A 174 3.08 0.04 -24.94
CA ASN A 174 3.86 1.25 -24.67
C ASN A 174 4.74 1.13 -23.41
N ILE A 175 5.92 1.77 -23.46
CA ILE A 175 6.67 2.15 -22.26
C ILE A 175 6.34 3.63 -22.00
N ILE A 176 5.67 3.90 -20.88
CA ILE A 176 5.07 5.20 -20.58
C ILE A 176 5.97 5.98 -19.64
N PRO A 177 6.64 7.08 -20.07
CA PRO A 177 7.44 7.91 -19.19
C PRO A 177 6.58 8.61 -18.14
N THR A 178 7.00 8.52 -16.88
CA THR A 178 6.32 9.16 -15.76
C THR A 178 7.33 9.61 -14.70
N SER A 179 6.89 10.39 -13.74
CA SER A 179 7.71 10.86 -12.62
C SER A 179 7.52 9.97 -11.38
N THR A 180 8.53 9.97 -10.52
CA THR A 180 8.49 9.31 -9.21
C THR A 180 9.14 10.18 -8.14
N GLY A 181 8.60 10.13 -6.92
CA GLY A 181 9.19 10.78 -5.74
C GLY A 181 10.24 9.94 -5.01
N ALA A 182 10.55 8.73 -5.50
CA ALA A 182 11.37 7.78 -4.77
C ALA A 182 12.81 8.27 -4.52
N ALA A 183 13.44 8.96 -5.48
CA ALA A 183 14.79 9.49 -5.29
C ALA A 183 14.86 10.49 -4.11
N LYS A 184 13.88 11.40 -4.02
CA LYS A 184 13.75 12.33 -2.89
C LYS A 184 13.50 11.59 -1.57
N ALA A 185 12.59 10.61 -1.59
CA ALA A 185 12.26 9.82 -0.41
C ALA A 185 13.47 9.07 0.14
N VAL A 186 14.28 8.45 -0.72
CA VAL A 186 15.50 7.72 -0.31
C VAL A 186 16.52 8.65 0.37
N GLY A 187 16.71 9.87 -0.13
CA GLY A 187 17.57 10.86 0.52
C GLY A 187 17.12 11.27 1.92
N CYS A 188 15.86 11.06 2.29
CA CYS A 188 15.33 11.28 3.64
C CYS A 188 15.42 10.02 4.53
N LEU A 189 15.59 8.84 3.96
CA LEU A 189 15.60 7.56 4.68
C LEU A 189 17.01 7.13 5.10
N LEU A 190 18.01 7.45 4.29
CA LEU A 190 19.43 7.19 4.53
C LEU A 190 20.06 8.27 5.41
#